data_ddb078e19e612d428b07f67cf2a3a399
#
_entry.id   ddb078e19e612d428b07f67cf2a3a399
#
_cell.length_a   1.000
_cell.length_b   1.000
_cell.length_c   1.000
_cell.angle_alpha   90.00
_cell.angle_beta   90.00
_cell.angle_gamma   90.00
#
_symmetry.space_group_name_H-M   'P 1'
#
loop_
_entity.id
_entity.type
_entity.pdbx_description
1 polymer ?
#
loop_
_entity_poly.entity_id
_entity_poly.type
_entity_poly.pdbx_seq_one_letter_code
_entity_poly.pdbx_strand_id
1 'polypeptide(L)'
;ARETAARVVAGCIAKQQLAQKNIAIHAQLIQVGAETDPARFADTIAAYQQDGDSIGGIIECRIQGLPVGTGEPIFDKLQAHLAFAILSINACKGFEYGTGFGGVTQPGSAINTISGGIAGGISDGTEVVFRCVFKPTPSTPKVGIKGRHDACVATRAVPVVEAMTALVLVNLI
;
A
#
# COMPACT_ATOMS: atom_id res chain seq x y z
N ALA A 1 5.50 -1.14 -16.03
CA ALA A 1 4.88 0.18 -15.91
C ALA A 1 3.60 0.33 -16.75
N ARG A 2 3.57 -0.16 -17.99
CA ARG A 2 2.36 -0.01 -18.83
C ARG A 2 1.18 -0.89 -18.37
N GLU A 3 1.45 -2.04 -17.78
CA GLU A 3 0.41 -2.95 -17.29
C GLU A 3 -0.33 -2.42 -16.05
N THR A 4 0.29 -1.57 -15.25
CA THR A 4 -0.36 -0.95 -14.08
C THR A 4 -1.49 0.00 -14.47
N ALA A 5 -1.48 0.58 -15.67
CA ALA A 5 -2.57 1.41 -16.15
C ALA A 5 -3.89 0.62 -16.26
N ALA A 6 -3.83 -0.62 -16.78
CA ALA A 6 -5.00 -1.49 -16.85
C ALA A 6 -5.54 -1.85 -15.45
N ARG A 7 -4.64 -2.09 -14.49
CA ARG A 7 -5.02 -2.33 -13.08
C ARG A 7 -5.74 -1.12 -12.48
N VAL A 8 -5.26 0.09 -12.74
CA VAL A 8 -5.90 1.32 -12.25
C VAL A 8 -7.28 1.50 -12.86
N VAL A 9 -7.46 1.27 -14.16
CA VAL A 9 -8.77 1.34 -14.81
C VAL A 9 -9.75 0.35 -14.18
N ALA A 10 -9.36 -0.92 -14.05
CA ALA A 10 -10.20 -1.93 -13.41
C ALA A 10 -10.50 -1.59 -11.94
N GLY A 11 -9.50 -1.08 -11.21
CA GLY A 11 -9.64 -0.64 -9.82
C GLY A 11 -10.59 0.55 -9.66
N CYS A 12 -10.64 1.48 -10.62
CA CYS A 12 -11.63 2.57 -10.61
C CYS A 12 -13.06 2.04 -10.68
N ILE A 13 -13.32 1.04 -11.52
CA ILE A 13 -14.64 0.40 -11.62
C ILE A 13 -14.97 -0.32 -10.30
N ALA A 14 -14.02 -1.06 -9.76
CA ALA A 14 -14.18 -1.74 -8.47
C ALA A 14 -14.47 -0.74 -7.33
N LYS A 15 -13.74 0.40 -7.27
CA LYS A 15 -14.00 1.46 -6.27
C LYS A 15 -15.41 2.03 -6.38
N GLN A 16 -15.96 2.19 -7.59
CA GLN A 16 -17.34 2.67 -7.77
C GLN A 16 -18.36 1.67 -7.22
N GLN A 17 -18.15 0.38 -7.42
CA GLN A 17 -19.02 -0.67 -6.85
C GLN A 17 -18.92 -0.71 -5.32
N LEU A 18 -17.71 -0.60 -4.77
CA LEU A 18 -17.48 -0.56 -3.32
C LEU A 18 -18.13 0.68 -2.67
N ALA A 19 -18.07 1.82 -3.34
CA ALA A 19 -18.69 3.06 -2.85
C ALA A 19 -20.22 2.92 -2.70
N GLN A 20 -20.90 2.13 -3.55
CA GLN A 20 -22.32 1.83 -3.43
C GLN A 20 -22.64 1.02 -2.15
N LYS A 21 -21.63 0.34 -1.61
CA LYS A 21 -21.71 -0.39 -0.34
C LYS A 21 -21.14 0.41 0.84
N ASN A 22 -20.89 1.71 0.67
CA ASN A 22 -20.27 2.63 1.65
C ASN A 22 -18.84 2.20 2.06
N ILE A 23 -18.12 1.52 1.19
CA ILE A 23 -16.72 1.16 1.42
C ILE A 23 -15.83 2.16 0.70
N ALA A 24 -14.95 2.80 1.46
CA ALA A 24 -13.98 3.76 0.97
C ALA A 24 -12.55 3.23 1.12
N ILE A 25 -11.72 3.48 0.10
CA ILE A 25 -10.31 3.11 0.08
C ILE A 25 -9.51 4.39 -0.17
N HIS A 26 -8.55 4.65 0.70
CA HIS A 26 -7.64 5.77 0.58
C HIS A 26 -6.20 5.34 0.82
N ALA A 27 -5.32 5.63 -0.12
CA ALA A 27 -3.89 5.39 0.03
C ALA A 27 -3.12 6.70 -0.02
N GLN A 28 -2.07 6.80 0.77
CA GLN A 28 -1.19 7.96 0.83
C GLN A 28 0.26 7.58 1.04
N LEU A 29 1.15 8.39 0.50
CA LEU A 29 2.58 8.30 0.79
C LEU A 29 2.82 8.85 2.19
N ILE A 30 3.43 8.06 3.07
CA ILE A 30 3.68 8.44 4.47
C ILE A 30 5.16 8.59 4.81
N GLN A 31 6.04 8.12 3.91
CA GLN A 31 7.48 8.23 4.12
C GLN A 31 8.22 8.19 2.78
N VAL A 32 9.26 9.00 2.65
CA VAL A 32 10.20 9.03 1.52
C VAL A 32 11.63 8.96 2.09
N GLY A 33 12.31 7.84 1.86
CA GLY A 33 13.59 7.58 2.53
C GLY A 33 13.45 7.64 4.06
N ALA A 34 14.16 8.56 4.70
CA ALA A 34 14.03 8.81 6.14
C ALA A 34 13.02 9.93 6.49
N GLU A 35 12.51 10.66 5.48
CA GLU A 35 11.60 11.78 5.69
C GLU A 35 10.17 11.30 5.91
N THR A 36 9.51 11.81 6.95
CA THR A 36 8.13 11.47 7.33
C THR A 36 7.18 12.67 7.31
N ASP A 37 7.70 13.89 7.11
CA ASP A 37 6.88 15.08 6.93
C ASP A 37 6.44 15.20 5.46
N PRO A 38 5.14 15.10 5.15
CA PRO A 38 4.64 15.20 3.78
C PRO A 38 5.00 16.51 3.08
N ALA A 39 5.12 17.62 3.84
CA ALA A 39 5.49 18.92 3.28
C ALA A 39 6.91 18.92 2.68
N ARG A 40 7.79 18.02 3.12
CA ARG A 40 9.18 17.91 2.70
C ARG A 40 9.44 16.81 1.66
N PHE A 41 8.45 16.00 1.33
CA PHE A 41 8.62 14.91 0.37
C PHE A 41 9.09 15.38 -1.01
N ALA A 42 8.53 16.49 -1.50
CA ALA A 42 8.89 17.04 -2.81
C ALA A 42 10.38 17.46 -2.85
N ASP A 43 10.84 18.15 -1.82
CA ASP A 43 12.23 18.61 -1.73
C ASP A 43 13.19 17.44 -1.57
N THR A 44 12.84 16.44 -0.76
CA THR A 44 13.62 15.22 -0.60
C THR A 44 13.79 14.48 -1.94
N ILE A 45 12.69 14.29 -2.68
CA ILE A 45 12.72 13.64 -4.00
C ILE A 45 13.55 14.46 -5.00
N ALA A 46 13.41 15.78 -5.00
CA ALA A 46 14.14 16.67 -5.88
C ALA A 46 15.66 16.59 -5.65
N ALA A 47 16.10 16.50 -4.39
CA ALA A 47 17.51 16.34 -4.04
C ALA A 47 18.10 15.05 -4.63
N TYR A 48 17.41 13.91 -4.51
CA TYR A 48 17.85 12.65 -5.13
C TYR A 48 17.85 12.73 -6.66
N GLN A 49 16.85 13.40 -7.24
CA GLN A 49 16.79 13.59 -8.69
C GLN A 49 17.96 14.42 -9.22
N GLN A 50 18.37 15.49 -8.51
CA GLN A 50 19.51 16.33 -8.85
C GLN A 50 20.84 15.57 -8.77
N ASP A 51 20.95 14.64 -7.79
CA ASP A 51 22.12 13.77 -7.64
C ASP A 51 22.13 12.59 -8.65
N GLY A 52 21.15 12.53 -9.54
CA GLY A 52 21.00 11.44 -10.52
C GLY A 52 20.70 10.09 -9.88
N ASP A 53 20.11 10.06 -8.68
CA ASP A 53 19.80 8.89 -7.88
C ASP A 53 18.28 8.74 -7.67
N SER A 54 17.89 7.77 -6.86
CA SER A 54 16.49 7.50 -6.52
C SER A 54 16.35 7.10 -5.05
N ILE A 55 15.14 7.24 -4.53
CA ILE A 55 14.78 6.92 -3.15
C ILE A 55 13.48 6.10 -3.11
N GLY A 56 13.35 5.23 -2.12
CA GLY A 56 12.13 4.45 -1.87
C GLY A 56 11.13 5.22 -1.00
N GLY A 57 9.95 4.62 -0.81
CA GLY A 57 8.93 5.20 0.06
C GLY A 57 7.98 4.16 0.60
N ILE A 58 7.19 4.56 1.60
CA ILE A 58 6.14 3.75 2.22
C ILE A 58 4.79 4.38 1.92
N ILE A 59 3.86 3.55 1.48
CA ILE A 59 2.47 3.91 1.26
C ILE A 59 1.63 3.24 2.35
N GLU A 60 0.78 4.01 3.01
CA GLU A 60 -0.27 3.51 3.89
C GLU A 60 -1.59 3.50 3.13
N CYS A 61 -2.36 2.44 3.28
CA CYS A 61 -3.70 2.31 2.74
C CYS A 61 -4.68 2.02 3.86
N ARG A 62 -5.80 2.75 3.84
CA ARG A 62 -6.91 2.66 4.79
C ARG A 62 -8.17 2.25 4.06
N ILE A 63 -8.91 1.31 4.65
CA ILE A 63 -10.19 0.81 4.15
C ILE A 63 -11.23 1.06 5.23
N GLN A 64 -12.24 1.83 4.90
CA GLN A 64 -13.35 2.18 5.79
C GLN A 64 -14.65 1.54 5.31
N GLY A 65 -15.53 1.21 6.24
CA GLY A 65 -16.86 0.66 5.93
C GLY A 65 -16.86 -0.81 5.50
N LEU A 66 -15.75 -1.53 5.67
CA LEU A 66 -15.70 -2.96 5.35
C LEU A 66 -16.58 -3.75 6.33
N PRO A 67 -17.51 -4.60 5.85
CA PRO A 67 -18.35 -5.41 6.71
C PRO A 67 -17.53 -6.34 7.63
N VAL A 68 -18.03 -6.60 8.83
CA VAL A 68 -17.51 -7.68 9.69
C VAL A 68 -17.62 -9.01 8.94
N GLY A 69 -16.60 -9.83 9.03
CA GLY A 69 -16.61 -11.17 8.44
C GLY A 69 -16.06 -11.27 7.01
N THR A 70 -15.48 -10.19 6.46
CA THR A 70 -14.82 -10.25 5.14
C THR A 70 -13.49 -11.00 5.24
N GLY A 71 -13.32 -12.00 4.40
CA GLY A 71 -12.22 -12.97 4.42
C GLY A 71 -12.69 -14.33 4.96
N GLU A 72 -11.86 -15.36 4.76
CA GLU A 72 -12.16 -16.72 5.20
C GLU A 72 -10.98 -17.33 5.97
N PRO A 73 -11.23 -18.33 6.83
CA PRO A 73 -10.17 -19.01 7.57
C PRO A 73 -9.16 -19.71 6.66
N ILE A 74 -7.97 -19.96 7.20
CA ILE A 74 -6.86 -20.74 6.64
C ILE A 74 -6.19 -20.00 5.48
N PHE A 75 -6.61 -20.19 4.23
CA PHE A 75 -5.90 -19.69 3.05
C PHE A 75 -6.45 -18.37 2.49
N ASP A 76 -7.75 -18.14 2.62
CA ASP A 76 -8.44 -16.99 2.04
C ASP A 76 -8.64 -15.82 3.03
N LYS A 77 -7.66 -15.66 3.92
CA LYS A 77 -7.61 -14.57 4.89
C LYS A 77 -7.49 -13.22 4.17
N LEU A 78 -8.21 -12.23 4.66
CA LEU A 78 -8.22 -10.88 4.08
C LEU A 78 -6.80 -10.31 3.89
N GLN A 79 -5.93 -10.38 4.93
CA GLN A 79 -4.57 -9.90 4.80
C GLN A 79 -3.73 -10.72 3.80
N ALA A 80 -4.02 -11.99 3.61
CA ALA A 80 -3.31 -12.82 2.64
C ALA A 80 -3.64 -12.38 1.20
N HIS A 81 -4.91 -12.14 0.89
CA HIS A 81 -5.34 -11.60 -0.40
C HIS A 81 -4.79 -10.20 -0.65
N LEU A 82 -4.86 -9.31 0.34
CA LEU A 82 -4.27 -7.97 0.24
C LEU A 82 -2.77 -8.05 -0.02
N ALA A 83 -2.04 -8.84 0.77
CA ALA A 83 -0.60 -9.00 0.62
C ALA A 83 -0.22 -9.57 -0.76
N PHE A 84 -0.92 -10.60 -1.24
CA PHE A 84 -0.71 -11.18 -2.56
C PHE A 84 -0.88 -10.14 -3.67
N ALA A 85 -1.97 -9.37 -3.63
CA ALA A 85 -2.24 -8.35 -4.64
C ALA A 85 -1.22 -7.21 -4.60
N ILE A 86 -0.90 -6.69 -3.41
CA ILE A 86 0.03 -5.57 -3.23
C ILE A 86 1.47 -5.97 -3.58
N LEU A 87 1.93 -7.16 -3.17
CA LEU A 87 3.27 -7.66 -3.52
C LEU A 87 3.42 -7.98 -5.01
N SER A 88 2.31 -8.12 -5.75
CA SER A 88 2.34 -8.23 -7.22
C SER A 88 2.66 -6.91 -7.93
N ILE A 89 2.62 -5.77 -7.22
CA ILE A 89 2.96 -4.47 -7.78
C ILE A 89 4.49 -4.39 -7.95
N ASN A 90 4.93 -3.95 -9.12
CA ASN A 90 6.36 -3.80 -9.41
C ASN A 90 7.02 -2.85 -8.39
N ALA A 91 8.21 -3.21 -7.95
CA ALA A 91 9.02 -2.52 -6.93
C ALA A 91 8.48 -2.60 -5.49
N CYS A 92 7.33 -3.18 -5.23
CA CYS A 92 6.90 -3.49 -3.87
C CYS A 92 7.84 -4.52 -3.24
N LYS A 93 8.26 -4.31 -1.99
CA LYS A 93 9.24 -5.14 -1.27
C LYS A 93 8.78 -5.62 0.09
N GLY A 94 7.66 -5.13 0.56
CA GLY A 94 7.11 -5.57 1.83
C GLY A 94 5.68 -5.08 2.01
N PHE A 95 4.99 -5.80 2.88
CA PHE A 95 3.62 -5.54 3.28
C PHE A 95 3.51 -5.80 4.79
N GLU A 96 2.84 -4.92 5.49
CA GLU A 96 2.46 -5.13 6.89
C GLU A 96 1.07 -4.55 7.15
N TYR A 97 0.34 -5.09 8.11
CA TYR A 97 -0.97 -4.57 8.52
C TYR A 97 -1.02 -4.35 10.02
N GLY A 98 -1.90 -3.47 10.46
CA GLY A 98 -1.94 -3.03 11.85
C GLY A 98 -0.61 -2.42 12.27
N THR A 99 -0.09 -2.86 13.40
CA THR A 99 1.23 -2.42 13.89
C THR A 99 2.41 -3.09 13.15
N GLY A 100 2.15 -4.13 12.34
CA GLY A 100 3.17 -4.83 11.58
C GLY A 100 4.34 -5.30 12.45
N PHE A 101 5.57 -5.07 12.00
CA PHE A 101 6.78 -5.43 12.77
C PHE A 101 6.87 -4.73 14.13
N GLY A 102 6.29 -3.53 14.28
CA GLY A 102 6.26 -2.80 15.56
C GLY A 102 5.47 -3.52 16.66
N GLY A 103 4.58 -4.44 16.28
CA GLY A 103 3.79 -5.23 17.24
C GLY A 103 4.63 -6.20 18.10
N VAL A 104 5.87 -6.51 17.70
CA VAL A 104 6.75 -7.45 18.44
C VAL A 104 7.04 -6.99 19.86
N THR A 105 7.00 -5.71 20.14
CA THR A 105 7.26 -5.13 21.46
C THR A 105 5.98 -4.88 22.27
N GLN A 106 4.82 -5.16 21.74
CA GLN A 106 3.55 -4.88 22.39
C GLN A 106 3.00 -6.11 23.12
N PRO A 107 2.40 -5.94 24.31
CA PRO A 107 1.78 -7.05 25.02
C PRO A 107 0.49 -7.50 24.31
N GLY A 108 0.17 -8.80 24.41
CA GLY A 108 -1.03 -9.36 23.80
C GLY A 108 -2.37 -8.71 24.26
N SER A 109 -2.36 -8.07 25.43
CA SER A 109 -3.51 -7.28 25.91
C SER A 109 -3.81 -6.01 25.07
N ALA A 110 -2.88 -5.58 24.22
CA ALA A 110 -3.04 -4.43 23.30
C ALA A 110 -3.65 -4.82 21.94
N ILE A 111 -4.31 -5.98 21.84
CA ILE A 111 -4.77 -6.57 20.57
C ILE A 111 -5.58 -5.61 19.69
N ASN A 112 -6.43 -4.77 20.27
CA ASN A 112 -7.27 -3.84 19.53
C ASN A 112 -6.48 -2.74 18.81
N THR A 113 -5.27 -2.46 19.25
CA THR A 113 -4.37 -1.50 18.59
C THR A 113 -3.41 -2.17 17.59
N ILE A 114 -3.25 -3.50 17.71
CA ILE A 114 -2.31 -4.29 16.92
C ILE A 114 -2.95 -4.80 15.62
N SER A 115 -4.24 -5.16 15.68
CA SER A 115 -4.94 -5.92 14.64
C SER A 115 -5.09 -5.18 13.30
N GLY A 116 -5.17 -3.84 13.33
CA GLY A 116 -5.39 -3.03 12.13
C GLY A 116 -6.67 -3.41 11.37
N GLY A 117 -7.75 -3.74 12.09
CA GLY A 117 -9.06 -4.06 11.52
C GLY A 117 -9.21 -5.52 11.05
N ILE A 118 -8.21 -6.38 11.30
CA ILE A 118 -8.22 -7.78 10.87
C ILE A 118 -7.89 -8.69 12.06
N ALA A 119 -8.85 -9.49 12.51
CA ALA A 119 -8.70 -10.46 13.58
C ALA A 119 -8.87 -11.89 13.03
N GLY A 120 -7.90 -12.77 13.26
CA GLY A 120 -7.96 -14.16 12.79
C GLY A 120 -7.95 -14.33 11.25
N GLY A 121 -7.75 -13.26 10.50
CA GLY A 121 -7.80 -13.26 9.03
C GLY A 121 -9.09 -12.67 8.46
N ILE A 122 -9.97 -12.17 9.30
CA ILE A 122 -11.32 -11.71 8.97
C ILE A 122 -11.46 -10.27 9.47
N SER A 123 -12.14 -9.41 8.69
CA SER A 123 -12.43 -8.03 9.12
C SER A 123 -13.31 -8.01 10.38
N ASP A 124 -12.98 -7.12 11.31
CA ASP A 124 -13.70 -6.92 12.57
C ASP A 124 -14.69 -5.74 12.55
N GLY A 125 -14.83 -5.07 11.40
CA GLY A 125 -15.71 -3.92 11.19
C GLY A 125 -15.05 -2.57 11.52
N THR A 126 -13.85 -2.56 12.09
CA THR A 126 -13.07 -1.35 12.25
C THR A 126 -12.31 -0.99 10.97
N GLU A 127 -11.67 0.18 10.93
CA GLU A 127 -10.86 0.57 9.78
C GLU A 127 -9.70 -0.43 9.57
N VAL A 128 -9.60 -0.97 8.37
CA VAL A 128 -8.45 -1.81 8.00
C VAL A 128 -7.30 -0.93 7.54
N VAL A 129 -6.13 -1.11 8.15
CA VAL A 129 -4.93 -0.32 7.86
C VAL A 129 -3.77 -1.25 7.53
N PHE A 130 -3.14 -1.02 6.38
CA PHE A 130 -1.91 -1.69 6.01
C PHE A 130 -0.89 -0.72 5.39
N ARG A 131 0.37 -1.12 5.37
CA ARG A 131 1.48 -0.37 4.76
C ARG A 131 2.24 -1.26 3.80
N CYS A 132 2.77 -0.66 2.76
CA CYS A 132 3.64 -1.34 1.80
C CYS A 132 4.83 -0.46 1.42
N VAL A 133 5.99 -1.09 1.27
CA VAL A 133 7.24 -0.41 0.97
C VAL A 133 7.64 -0.63 -0.49
N PHE A 134 8.03 0.45 -1.15
CA PHE A 134 8.55 0.45 -2.51
C PHE A 134 10.04 0.77 -2.50
N LYS A 135 10.83 -0.09 -3.15
CA LYS A 135 12.26 0.13 -3.28
C LYS A 135 12.59 1.30 -4.22
N PRO A 136 13.78 1.91 -4.10
CA PRO A 136 14.29 2.85 -5.10
C PRO A 136 14.41 2.20 -6.48
N THR A 137 14.33 3.01 -7.54
CA THR A 137 14.62 2.58 -8.92
C THR A 137 16.11 2.29 -9.06
N PRO A 138 16.53 1.07 -9.42
CA PRO A 138 17.97 0.75 -9.50
C PRO A 138 18.66 1.31 -10.76
N SER A 139 17.87 1.60 -11.80
CA SER A 139 18.37 2.09 -13.08
C SER A 139 18.45 3.62 -13.05
N THR A 140 19.54 4.18 -12.55
CA THR A 140 19.71 5.62 -12.38
C THR A 140 20.93 6.14 -13.14
N PRO A 141 21.01 7.45 -13.47
CA PRO A 141 22.20 8.07 -14.06
C PRO A 141 23.46 7.85 -13.22
N LYS A 142 23.33 7.81 -11.90
CA LYS A 142 24.45 7.59 -10.97
C LYS A 142 25.16 6.25 -11.16
N VAL A 143 24.45 5.24 -11.65
CA VAL A 143 25.05 3.94 -12.04
C VAL A 143 25.30 3.81 -13.53
N GLY A 144 25.34 4.94 -14.25
CA GLY A 144 25.70 5.00 -15.68
C GLY A 144 24.57 4.63 -16.66
N ILE A 145 23.33 4.46 -16.19
CA ILE A 145 22.20 4.12 -17.06
C ILE A 145 21.53 5.39 -17.58
N LYS A 146 21.56 5.56 -18.92
CA LYS A 146 20.91 6.68 -19.58
C LYS A 146 19.41 6.44 -19.76
N GLY A 147 18.60 7.48 -19.57
CA GLY A 147 17.15 7.43 -19.81
C GLY A 147 16.37 8.24 -18.78
N ARG A 148 15.03 8.16 -18.88
CA ARG A 148 14.14 8.78 -17.92
C ARG A 148 13.91 7.82 -16.76
N HIS A 149 14.22 8.26 -15.56
CA HIS A 149 14.05 7.50 -14.33
C HIS A 149 13.14 8.24 -13.35
N ASP A 150 12.33 7.48 -12.58
CA ASP A 150 11.57 8.05 -11.48
C ASP A 150 12.48 8.12 -10.26
N ALA A 151 12.68 9.31 -9.72
CA ALA A 151 13.45 9.50 -8.50
C ALA A 151 12.78 8.84 -7.28
N CYS A 152 11.44 8.76 -7.28
CA CYS A 152 10.69 8.00 -6.29
C CYS A 152 9.45 7.34 -6.93
N VAL A 153 9.51 6.03 -7.14
CA VAL A 153 8.41 5.28 -7.78
C VAL A 153 7.17 5.19 -6.87
N ALA A 154 7.34 5.31 -5.55
CA ALA A 154 6.23 5.23 -4.59
C ALA A 154 5.15 6.29 -4.84
N THR A 155 5.52 7.50 -5.30
CA THR A 155 4.56 8.55 -5.63
C THR A 155 3.55 8.14 -6.69
N ARG A 156 3.96 7.30 -7.64
CA ARG A 156 3.10 6.79 -8.72
C ARG A 156 2.40 5.49 -8.35
N ALA A 157 2.86 4.83 -7.30
CA ALA A 157 2.28 3.58 -6.85
C ALA A 157 0.99 3.78 -6.03
N VAL A 158 0.77 4.97 -5.46
CA VAL A 158 -0.41 5.27 -4.64
C VAL A 158 -1.72 4.86 -5.33
N PRO A 159 -2.06 5.33 -6.53
CA PRO A 159 -3.29 4.92 -7.20
C PRO A 159 -3.32 3.43 -7.57
N VAL A 160 -2.15 2.80 -7.75
CA VAL A 160 -2.06 1.37 -8.03
C VAL A 160 -2.37 0.55 -6.78
N VAL A 161 -1.91 0.99 -5.60
CA VAL A 161 -2.23 0.37 -4.30
C VAL A 161 -3.73 0.43 -4.04
N GLU A 162 -4.38 1.58 -4.23
CA GLU A 162 -5.83 1.70 -4.11
C GLU A 162 -6.58 0.78 -5.08
N ALA A 163 -6.14 0.74 -6.33
CA ALA A 163 -6.76 -0.08 -7.36
C ALA A 163 -6.67 -1.57 -7.04
N MET A 164 -5.49 -2.04 -6.64
CA MET A 164 -5.29 -3.45 -6.27
C MET A 164 -6.09 -3.83 -5.02
N THR A 165 -6.17 -2.94 -4.04
CA THR A 165 -7.02 -3.11 -2.86
C THR A 165 -8.49 -3.24 -3.26
N ALA A 166 -8.98 -2.37 -4.14
CA ALA A 166 -10.35 -2.40 -4.60
C ALA A 166 -10.68 -3.70 -5.35
N LEU A 167 -9.77 -4.18 -6.19
CA LEU A 167 -9.94 -5.44 -6.93
C LEU A 167 -10.02 -6.66 -5.97
N VAL A 168 -9.24 -6.65 -4.89
CA VAL A 168 -9.35 -7.69 -3.86
C VAL A 168 -10.71 -7.64 -3.18
N LEU A 169 -11.12 -6.46 -2.71
CA LEU A 169 -12.34 -6.32 -1.93
C LEU A 169 -13.60 -6.64 -2.74
N VAL A 170 -13.68 -6.19 -4.00
CA VAL A 170 -14.85 -6.48 -4.83
C VAL A 170 -15.02 -7.98 -5.11
N ASN A 171 -13.95 -8.75 -5.02
CA ASN A 171 -13.97 -10.20 -5.20
C ASN A 171 -14.32 -10.96 -3.90
N LEU A 172 -14.18 -10.33 -2.73
CA LEU A 172 -14.45 -10.94 -1.42
C LEU A 172 -15.84 -10.60 -0.87
N ILE A 173 -16.54 -9.61 -1.44
CA ILE A 173 -17.85 -9.10 -1.00
C ILE A 173 -18.82 -9.03 -2.15
#